data_8be3bd41d2c964a74bf68acf703ee77f
#
_entry.id   8be3bd41d2c964a74bf68acf703ee77f
#
_cell.length_a   1.000
_cell.length_b   1.000
_cell.length_c   1.000
_cell.angle_alpha   90.00
_cell.angle_beta   90.00
_cell.angle_gamma   90.00
#
_symmetry.space_group_name_H-M   'P 1'
#
loop_
_entity.id
_entity.type
_entity.pdbx_description
1 polymer ?
#
loop_
_entity_poly.entity_id
_entity_poly.type
_entity_poly.pdbx_seq_one_letter_code
_entity_poly.pdbx_strand_id
1 'polypeptide(L)'
;MKIPLLPHTDHLLPKGRAKLTIAQARHIRMVKEALSSNEGFLMAMIDSNREESEITEVPALTTRVQIIDFHRLEGDLLGITVEGIDILRIMKIHVDFDHLLIADCAPYFIWPPFPATSENQYLADKLKQLHATVPDLGELYTEPKYSDMTWVCQRWIEVLPIDGKYKQLLIHQENPKLAIRFLMKLLQDKNLIY
;
A
#
# COMPACT_ATOMS: atom_id res chain seq x y z
N MET A 1 1.05 -16.85 10.63
CA MET A 1 0.24 -17.07 9.41
C MET A 1 1.17 -17.19 8.23
N LYS A 2 0.90 -18.15 7.33
CA LYS A 2 1.63 -18.29 6.06
C LYS A 2 0.77 -17.69 4.95
N ILE A 3 1.25 -16.63 4.32
CA ILE A 3 0.48 -15.88 3.34
C ILE A 3 1.37 -15.63 2.11
N PRO A 4 0.83 -15.79 0.88
CA PRO A 4 1.55 -15.43 -0.34
C PRO A 4 1.98 -13.97 -0.34
N LEU A 5 3.17 -13.69 -0.88
CA LEU A 5 3.79 -12.38 -0.87
C LEU A 5 4.07 -11.91 -2.31
N LEU A 6 3.54 -10.75 -2.65
CA LEU A 6 3.81 -10.02 -3.88
C LEU A 6 4.71 -8.82 -3.58
N PRO A 7 5.99 -8.84 -3.95
CA PRO A 7 6.80 -7.63 -3.99
C PRO A 7 6.28 -6.70 -5.09
N HIS A 8 6.06 -5.43 -4.76
CA HIS A 8 5.52 -4.45 -5.69
C HIS A 8 6.06 -3.05 -5.42
N THR A 9 6.21 -2.26 -6.47
CA THR A 9 6.70 -0.87 -6.35
C THR A 9 5.65 0.07 -5.79
N ASP A 10 4.36 -0.23 -6.00
CA ASP A 10 3.30 0.52 -5.39
C ASP A 10 3.20 0.19 -3.90
N HIS A 11 3.06 1.24 -3.12
CA HIS A 11 2.86 1.14 -1.70
C HIS A 11 1.37 1.13 -1.41
N LEU A 12 0.93 0.20 -0.60
CA LEU A 12 -0.44 0.16 -0.15
C LEU A 12 -0.48 0.05 1.38
N LEU A 13 -1.38 0.81 1.99
CA LEU A 13 -1.60 0.85 3.42
C LEU A 13 -3.08 0.52 3.71
N PRO A 14 -3.48 0.28 4.96
CA PRO A 14 -4.86 -0.07 5.28
C PRO A 14 -5.88 0.91 4.69
N LYS A 15 -6.95 0.36 4.09
CA LYS A 15 -8.01 1.11 3.36
C LYS A 15 -7.52 1.86 2.11
N GLY A 16 -6.27 1.66 1.69
CA GLY A 16 -5.77 2.08 0.40
C GLY A 16 -6.22 1.14 -0.68
N ARG A 17 -6.32 1.63 -1.91
CA ARG A 17 -6.71 0.85 -3.08
C ARG A 17 -5.71 1.02 -4.20
N ALA A 18 -5.47 -0.05 -4.94
CA ALA A 18 -4.61 -0.05 -6.12
C ALA A 18 -5.16 -0.97 -7.20
N LYS A 19 -4.92 -0.60 -8.48
CA LYS A 19 -5.16 -1.47 -9.64
C LYS A 19 -3.85 -2.15 -10.01
N LEU A 20 -3.84 -3.46 -10.07
CA LEU A 20 -2.67 -4.27 -10.38
C LEU A 20 -2.89 -5.06 -11.68
N THR A 21 -1.84 -5.21 -12.46
CA THR A 21 -1.81 -6.09 -13.63
C THR A 21 -1.01 -7.34 -13.29
N ILE A 22 -1.65 -8.49 -13.37
CA ILE A 22 -1.08 -9.79 -13.04
C ILE A 22 -0.78 -10.54 -14.33
N ALA A 23 0.48 -10.82 -14.59
CA ALA A 23 0.96 -11.48 -15.81
C ALA A 23 1.62 -12.84 -15.54
N GLN A 24 2.31 -13.00 -14.42
CA GLN A 24 3.10 -14.21 -14.14
C GLN A 24 2.21 -15.35 -13.64
N ALA A 25 2.44 -16.57 -14.11
CA ALA A 25 1.63 -17.75 -13.76
C ALA A 25 1.56 -17.98 -12.23
N ARG A 26 2.68 -17.79 -11.51
CA ARG A 26 2.72 -17.89 -10.04
C ARG A 26 1.81 -16.87 -9.36
N HIS A 27 1.74 -15.63 -9.87
CA HIS A 27 0.87 -14.60 -9.30
C HIS A 27 -0.59 -14.82 -9.69
N ILE A 28 -0.88 -15.40 -10.86
CA ILE A 28 -2.23 -15.84 -11.22
C ILE A 28 -2.70 -16.94 -10.27
N ARG A 29 -1.82 -17.91 -9.91
CA ARG A 29 -2.11 -18.92 -8.89
C ARG A 29 -2.42 -18.28 -7.54
N MET A 30 -1.56 -17.36 -7.09
CA MET A 30 -1.76 -16.60 -5.85
C MET A 30 -3.14 -15.92 -5.80
N VAL A 31 -3.53 -15.24 -6.88
CA VAL A 31 -4.85 -14.57 -6.99
C VAL A 31 -5.99 -15.58 -6.86
N LYS A 32 -5.89 -16.73 -7.54
CA LYS A 32 -6.91 -17.80 -7.46
C LYS A 32 -7.04 -18.36 -6.03
N GLU A 33 -5.93 -18.60 -5.36
CA GLU A 33 -5.89 -19.08 -3.98
C GLU A 33 -6.46 -18.02 -3.01
N ALA A 34 -6.09 -16.76 -3.16
CA ALA A 34 -6.60 -15.65 -2.37
C ALA A 34 -8.12 -15.48 -2.50
N LEU A 35 -8.66 -15.62 -3.71
CA LEU A 35 -10.12 -15.59 -3.95
C LEU A 35 -10.84 -16.78 -3.33
N SER A 36 -10.22 -17.98 -3.37
CA SER A 36 -10.83 -19.20 -2.85
C SER A 36 -10.86 -19.23 -1.32
N SER A 37 -9.79 -18.75 -0.67
CA SER A 37 -9.66 -18.76 0.80
C SER A 37 -10.26 -17.51 1.46
N ASN A 38 -10.45 -16.44 0.71
CA ASN A 38 -10.80 -15.10 1.22
C ASN A 38 -9.78 -14.54 2.23
N GLU A 39 -8.54 -15.05 2.21
CA GLU A 39 -7.47 -14.60 3.12
C GLU A 39 -6.64 -13.44 2.54
N GLY A 40 -6.75 -13.22 1.22
CA GLY A 40 -5.96 -12.22 0.52
C GLY A 40 -4.50 -12.63 0.33
N PHE A 41 -3.63 -11.66 0.06
CA PHE A 41 -2.18 -11.84 -0.07
C PHE A 41 -1.45 -10.61 0.48
N LEU A 42 -0.12 -10.69 0.60
CA LEU A 42 0.71 -9.60 1.08
C LEU A 42 1.26 -8.78 -0.09
N MET A 43 1.21 -7.47 0.02
CA MET A 43 1.96 -6.56 -0.84
C MET A 43 3.13 -5.98 -0.04
N ALA A 44 4.35 -6.34 -0.45
CA ALA A 44 5.56 -5.78 0.12
C ALA A 44 6.11 -4.68 -0.79
N MET A 45 6.35 -3.55 -0.20
CA MET A 45 6.97 -2.41 -0.84
C MET A 45 8.41 -2.71 -1.23
N ILE A 46 8.76 -2.55 -2.51
CA ILE A 46 10.15 -2.61 -2.98
C ILE A 46 10.51 -1.31 -3.68
N ASP A 47 11.78 -0.96 -3.67
CA ASP A 47 12.26 0.20 -4.41
C ASP A 47 12.18 -0.07 -5.93
N SER A 48 11.71 0.91 -6.69
CA SER A 48 11.48 0.83 -8.14
C SER A 48 12.74 0.53 -8.98
N ASN A 49 13.92 0.62 -8.38
CA ASN A 49 15.20 0.38 -9.05
C ASN A 49 15.70 -1.07 -8.92
N ARG A 50 14.92 -1.97 -8.32
CA ARG A 50 15.32 -3.38 -8.15
C ARG A 50 14.49 -4.28 -9.06
N GLU A 51 15.16 -5.12 -9.82
CA GLU A 51 14.49 -6.22 -10.53
C GLU A 51 13.97 -7.26 -9.52
N GLU A 52 12.84 -7.88 -9.82
CA GLU A 52 12.19 -8.88 -8.95
C GLU A 52 13.12 -10.08 -8.63
N SER A 53 14.07 -10.36 -9.51
CA SER A 53 15.11 -11.40 -9.32
C SER A 53 16.19 -11.01 -8.30
N GLU A 54 16.32 -9.73 -7.98
CA GLU A 54 17.33 -9.19 -7.06
C GLU A 54 16.76 -8.85 -5.67
N ILE A 55 15.53 -9.26 -5.37
CA ILE A 55 14.91 -9.00 -4.08
C ILE A 55 15.57 -9.85 -3.00
N THR A 56 16.66 -9.34 -2.46
CA THR A 56 17.34 -9.92 -1.30
C THR A 56 16.80 -9.39 0.03
N GLU A 57 16.12 -8.24 0.00
CA GLU A 57 15.59 -7.58 1.19
C GLU A 57 14.16 -7.11 0.94
N VAL A 58 13.21 -7.75 1.60
CA VAL A 58 11.82 -7.30 1.69
C VAL A 58 11.65 -6.53 2.99
N PRO A 59 10.98 -5.36 3.00
CA PRO A 59 10.71 -4.62 4.22
C PRO A 59 9.99 -5.45 5.26
N ALA A 60 10.31 -5.22 6.52
CA ALA A 60 9.74 -5.99 7.63
C ALA A 60 8.23 -5.80 7.80
N LEU A 61 7.71 -4.63 7.45
CA LEU A 61 6.28 -4.34 7.48
C LEU A 61 5.70 -4.42 6.07
N THR A 62 4.62 -5.16 5.94
CA THR A 62 3.89 -5.39 4.69
C THR A 62 2.40 -5.22 4.92
N THR A 63 1.66 -4.93 3.88
CA THR A 63 0.20 -4.81 3.95
C THR A 63 -0.45 -6.07 3.41
N ARG A 64 -1.35 -6.67 4.19
CA ARG A 64 -2.26 -7.67 3.66
C ARG A 64 -3.36 -6.96 2.88
N VAL A 65 -3.61 -7.46 1.67
CA VAL A 65 -4.62 -6.91 0.77
C VAL A 65 -5.67 -7.94 0.43
N GLN A 66 -6.88 -7.47 0.16
CA GLN A 66 -7.99 -8.26 -0.35
C GLN A 66 -8.35 -7.80 -1.76
N ILE A 67 -8.69 -8.74 -2.63
CA ILE A 67 -9.17 -8.45 -3.97
C ILE A 67 -10.63 -8.01 -3.86
N ILE A 68 -10.94 -6.80 -4.33
CA ILE A 68 -12.29 -6.22 -4.29
C ILE A 68 -12.96 -6.15 -5.66
N ASP A 69 -12.17 -6.24 -6.73
CA ASP A 69 -12.66 -6.29 -8.10
C ASP A 69 -11.62 -6.93 -9.01
N PHE A 70 -12.06 -7.46 -10.15
CA PHE A 70 -11.17 -8.01 -11.18
C PHE A 70 -11.79 -7.89 -12.57
N HIS A 71 -10.93 -7.72 -13.57
CA HIS A 71 -11.33 -7.63 -14.95
C HIS A 71 -10.26 -8.21 -15.86
N ARG A 72 -10.68 -8.69 -17.02
CA ARG A 72 -9.77 -9.21 -18.03
C ARG A 72 -9.18 -8.04 -18.81
N LEU A 73 -7.87 -8.06 -18.98
CA LEU A 73 -7.14 -7.16 -19.87
C LEU A 73 -6.84 -7.87 -21.19
N GLU A 74 -6.38 -7.13 -22.19
CA GLU A 74 -5.94 -7.72 -23.45
C GLU A 74 -4.77 -8.67 -23.22
N GLY A 75 -4.70 -9.79 -24.01
CA GLY A 75 -3.57 -10.71 -24.03
C GLY A 75 -3.40 -11.53 -22.76
N ASP A 76 -4.32 -12.24 -22.25
CA ASP A 76 -4.25 -13.11 -21.06
C ASP A 76 -3.78 -12.44 -19.75
N LEU A 77 -3.74 -11.10 -19.71
CA LEU A 77 -3.46 -10.34 -18.52
C LEU A 77 -4.71 -10.27 -17.62
N LEU A 78 -4.47 -10.35 -16.32
CA LEU A 78 -5.51 -10.22 -15.31
C LEU A 78 -5.36 -8.88 -14.58
N GLY A 79 -6.34 -8.00 -14.72
CA GLY A 79 -6.46 -6.79 -13.90
C GLY A 79 -7.19 -7.10 -12.60
N ILE A 80 -6.65 -6.66 -11.47
CA ILE A 80 -7.32 -6.75 -10.17
C ILE A 80 -7.30 -5.39 -9.48
N THR A 81 -8.34 -5.12 -8.71
CA THR A 81 -8.34 -4.01 -7.76
C THR A 81 -8.25 -4.59 -6.36
N VAL A 82 -7.29 -4.10 -5.59
CA VAL A 82 -7.05 -4.56 -4.21
C VAL A 82 -7.28 -3.45 -3.20
N GLU A 83 -7.66 -3.82 -1.98
CA GLU A 83 -7.78 -2.93 -0.83
C GLU A 83 -6.89 -3.43 0.31
N GLY A 84 -6.11 -2.54 0.92
CA GLY A 84 -5.31 -2.83 2.12
C GLY A 84 -6.19 -3.08 3.33
N ILE A 85 -5.93 -4.16 4.05
CA ILE A 85 -6.70 -4.58 5.22
C ILE A 85 -5.97 -4.21 6.51
N ASP A 86 -4.79 -4.77 6.70
CA ASP A 86 -3.98 -4.59 7.89
C ASP A 86 -2.48 -4.64 7.57
N ILE A 87 -1.67 -4.25 8.55
CA ILE A 87 -0.21 -4.32 8.47
C ILE A 87 0.24 -5.56 9.23
N LEU A 88 1.11 -6.34 8.59
CA LEU A 88 1.73 -7.52 9.18
C LEU A 88 3.25 -7.34 9.21
N ARG A 89 3.89 -7.96 10.20
CA ARG A 89 5.34 -8.05 10.26
C ARG A 89 5.78 -9.39 9.68
N ILE A 90 6.66 -9.34 8.68
CA ILE A 90 7.31 -10.52 8.12
C ILE A 90 8.33 -11.05 9.13
N MET A 91 8.23 -12.34 9.47
CA MET A 91 9.12 -13.05 10.35
C MET A 91 10.10 -13.94 9.56
N LYS A 92 9.61 -14.54 8.47
CA LYS A 92 10.40 -15.40 7.59
C LYS A 92 9.78 -15.45 6.21
N ILE A 93 10.61 -15.58 5.17
CA ILE A 93 10.17 -15.79 3.79
C ILE A 93 10.62 -17.16 3.32
N HIS A 94 9.75 -17.85 2.61
CA HIS A 94 9.97 -19.09 1.94
C HIS A 94 9.72 -18.93 0.44
N VAL A 95 10.37 -19.71 -0.37
CA VAL A 95 10.15 -19.78 -1.81
C VAL A 95 9.43 -21.08 -2.11
N ASP A 96 8.28 -21.00 -2.75
CA ASP A 96 7.48 -22.15 -3.16
C ASP A 96 8.04 -22.77 -4.46
N PHE A 97 7.50 -23.92 -4.87
CA PHE A 97 7.98 -24.73 -6.02
C PHE A 97 7.96 -23.96 -7.36
N ASP A 98 7.08 -22.99 -7.53
CA ASP A 98 6.95 -22.11 -8.71
C ASP A 98 7.58 -20.73 -8.51
N HIS A 99 8.45 -20.59 -7.52
CA HIS A 99 9.10 -19.35 -7.10
C HIS A 99 8.16 -18.28 -6.54
N LEU A 100 6.91 -18.62 -6.16
CA LEU A 100 6.07 -17.73 -5.40
C LEU A 100 6.66 -17.54 -4.00
N LEU A 101 6.74 -16.30 -3.54
CA LEU A 101 7.16 -16.00 -2.19
C LEU A 101 6.00 -16.24 -1.22
N ILE A 102 6.29 -16.91 -0.11
CA ILE A 102 5.36 -17.15 1.00
C ILE A 102 6.00 -16.58 2.27
N ALA A 103 5.30 -15.73 2.99
CA ALA A 103 5.81 -15.16 4.23
C ALA A 103 5.09 -15.72 5.46
N ASP A 104 5.89 -16.08 6.48
CA ASP A 104 5.40 -16.26 7.84
C ASP A 104 5.27 -14.89 8.50
N CYS A 105 4.07 -14.52 8.91
CA CYS A 105 3.78 -13.20 9.43
C CYS A 105 3.12 -13.22 10.80
N ALA A 106 3.35 -12.14 11.55
CA ALA A 106 2.65 -11.81 12.77
C ALA A 106 1.85 -10.50 12.59
N PRO A 107 0.71 -10.34 13.27
CA PRO A 107 -0.02 -9.07 13.28
C PRO A 107 0.86 -7.92 13.75
N TYR A 108 0.66 -6.77 13.13
CA TYR A 108 1.26 -5.52 13.55
C TYR A 108 0.15 -4.51 13.86
N PHE A 109 0.46 -3.45 14.60
CA PHE A 109 -0.57 -2.47 14.93
C PHE A 109 -0.94 -1.60 13.73
N ILE A 110 -2.17 -1.10 13.75
CA ILE A 110 -2.68 -0.11 12.80
C ILE A 110 -2.85 1.20 13.58
N TRP A 111 -2.51 2.31 12.96
CA TRP A 111 -2.78 3.61 13.56
C TRP A 111 -4.27 3.76 13.91
N PRO A 112 -4.59 4.22 15.10
CA PRO A 112 -5.98 4.53 15.44
C PRO A 112 -6.49 5.69 14.58
N PRO A 113 -7.81 5.82 14.38
CA PRO A 113 -8.40 7.00 13.77
C PRO A 113 -7.93 8.29 14.46
N PHE A 114 -7.56 9.29 13.68
CA PHE A 114 -7.06 10.55 14.19
C PHE A 114 -7.82 11.70 13.54
N PRO A 115 -8.59 12.51 14.31
CA PRO A 115 -9.47 13.53 13.75
C PRO A 115 -8.66 14.64 13.07
N ALA A 116 -9.22 15.21 12.00
CA ALA A 116 -8.75 16.44 11.42
C ALA A 116 -8.99 17.62 12.38
N THR A 117 -8.03 18.53 12.42
CA THR A 117 -8.10 19.79 13.19
C THR A 117 -7.77 20.95 12.27
N SER A 118 -8.04 22.19 12.69
CA SER A 118 -7.67 23.38 11.91
C SER A 118 -6.17 23.44 11.57
N GLU A 119 -5.31 22.85 12.40
CA GLU A 119 -3.86 22.87 12.21
C GLU A 119 -3.39 21.89 11.10
N ASN A 120 -4.10 20.78 10.89
CA ASN A 120 -3.71 19.73 9.94
C ASN A 120 -4.66 19.58 8.75
N GLN A 121 -5.75 20.34 8.70
CA GLN A 121 -6.75 20.32 7.63
C GLN A 121 -6.12 20.51 6.23
N TYR A 122 -5.06 21.29 6.17
CA TYR A 122 -4.29 21.52 4.92
C TYR A 122 -3.92 20.23 4.19
N LEU A 123 -3.53 19.16 4.90
CA LEU A 123 -3.19 17.87 4.29
C LEU A 123 -4.40 17.23 3.60
N ALA A 124 -5.56 17.30 4.24
CA ALA A 124 -6.81 16.76 3.67
C ALA A 124 -7.25 17.54 2.44
N ASP A 125 -7.18 18.87 2.49
CA ASP A 125 -7.56 19.73 1.37
C ASP A 125 -6.66 19.53 0.16
N LYS A 126 -5.35 19.37 0.37
CA LYS A 126 -4.39 19.06 -0.68
C LYS A 126 -4.59 17.66 -1.26
N LEU A 127 -4.89 16.66 -0.44
CA LEU A 127 -5.21 15.32 -0.92
C LEU A 127 -6.51 15.32 -1.75
N LYS A 128 -7.53 16.04 -1.31
CA LYS A 128 -8.78 16.22 -2.05
C LYS A 128 -8.52 16.89 -3.41
N GLN A 129 -7.66 17.89 -3.45
CA GLN A 129 -7.24 18.54 -4.70
C GLN A 129 -6.51 17.56 -5.63
N LEU A 130 -5.58 16.75 -5.10
CA LEU A 130 -4.86 15.72 -5.85
C LEU A 130 -5.84 14.70 -6.47
N HIS A 131 -6.79 14.17 -5.69
CA HIS A 131 -7.80 13.23 -6.17
C HIS A 131 -8.69 13.84 -7.26
N ALA A 132 -9.00 15.14 -7.19
CA ALA A 132 -9.75 15.83 -8.22
C ALA A 132 -8.93 16.06 -9.51
N THR A 133 -7.60 16.22 -9.39
CA THR A 133 -6.70 16.47 -10.51
C THR A 133 -6.24 15.19 -11.20
N VAL A 134 -6.16 14.08 -10.46
CA VAL A 134 -5.74 12.76 -10.95
C VAL A 134 -6.92 11.77 -10.80
N PRO A 135 -7.79 11.66 -11.83
CA PRO A 135 -9.00 10.83 -11.75
C PRO A 135 -8.70 9.37 -11.37
N ASP A 136 -7.65 8.78 -11.91
CA ASP A 136 -7.25 7.39 -11.63
C ASP A 136 -7.01 7.12 -10.14
N LEU A 137 -6.60 8.13 -9.37
CA LEU A 137 -6.47 8.03 -7.91
C LEU A 137 -7.79 8.30 -7.20
N GLY A 138 -8.52 9.33 -7.64
CA GLY A 138 -9.77 9.76 -7.00
C GLY A 138 -10.88 8.72 -7.13
N GLU A 139 -11.03 8.12 -8.30
CA GLU A 139 -12.05 7.12 -8.61
C GLU A 139 -11.88 5.79 -7.85
N LEU A 140 -10.70 5.54 -7.28
CA LEU A 140 -10.50 4.38 -6.40
C LEU A 140 -11.37 4.45 -5.13
N TYR A 141 -11.81 5.64 -4.72
CA TYR A 141 -12.50 5.86 -3.46
C TYR A 141 -13.89 6.44 -3.68
N THR A 142 -14.92 5.64 -3.46
CA THR A 142 -16.34 6.10 -3.46
C THR A 142 -16.67 6.93 -2.23
N GLU A 143 -16.04 6.63 -1.08
CA GLU A 143 -16.24 7.30 0.20
C GLU A 143 -14.91 7.67 0.85
N PRO A 144 -14.22 8.71 0.33
CA PRO A 144 -12.93 9.13 0.88
C PRO A 144 -13.07 9.73 2.28
N LYS A 145 -12.14 9.36 3.18
CA LYS A 145 -12.20 9.74 4.61
C LYS A 145 -11.30 10.94 4.94
N TYR A 146 -11.56 12.08 4.32
CA TYR A 146 -10.74 13.29 4.52
C TYR A 146 -10.79 13.88 5.94
N SER A 147 -11.74 13.49 6.77
CA SER A 147 -11.82 13.89 8.19
C SER A 147 -10.97 13.01 9.12
N ASP A 148 -10.42 11.90 8.62
CA ASP A 148 -9.52 11.00 9.36
C ASP A 148 -8.08 11.20 8.89
N MET A 149 -7.26 11.85 9.72
CA MET A 149 -5.84 12.11 9.42
C MET A 149 -5.02 10.84 9.31
N THR A 150 -5.41 9.76 9.94
CA THR A 150 -4.78 8.44 9.73
C THR A 150 -4.92 8.03 8.27
N TRP A 151 -6.14 8.07 7.75
CA TRP A 151 -6.41 7.76 6.35
C TRP A 151 -5.70 8.74 5.40
N VAL A 152 -5.77 10.04 5.67
CA VAL A 152 -5.13 11.08 4.85
C VAL A 152 -3.62 10.89 4.77
N CYS A 153 -2.95 10.68 5.91
CA CYS A 153 -1.50 10.48 5.94
C CYS A 153 -1.07 9.20 5.22
N GLN A 154 -1.83 8.13 5.35
CA GLN A 154 -1.57 6.88 4.65
C GLN A 154 -1.67 7.07 3.14
N ARG A 155 -2.69 7.76 2.63
CA ARG A 155 -2.81 8.06 1.18
C ARG A 155 -1.64 8.90 0.67
N TRP A 156 -1.19 9.90 1.45
CA TRP A 156 0.01 10.68 1.10
C TRP A 156 1.28 9.82 1.08
N ILE A 157 1.49 8.96 2.07
CA ILE A 157 2.65 8.06 2.12
C ILE A 157 2.67 7.12 0.90
N GLU A 158 1.51 6.68 0.43
CA GLU A 158 1.42 5.83 -0.76
C GLU A 158 1.89 6.55 -2.03
N VAL A 159 1.39 7.74 -2.29
CA VAL A 159 1.58 8.45 -3.57
C VAL A 159 2.85 9.28 -3.65
N LEU A 160 3.40 9.72 -2.52
CA LEU A 160 4.60 10.56 -2.54
C LEU A 160 5.85 9.75 -2.91
N PRO A 161 6.75 10.31 -3.75
CA PRO A 161 8.00 9.68 -4.14
C PRO A 161 9.04 9.78 -3.02
N ILE A 162 8.72 9.21 -1.87
CA ILE A 162 9.59 9.15 -0.70
C ILE A 162 10.26 7.77 -0.69
N ASP A 163 11.54 7.73 -0.38
CA ASP A 163 12.30 6.48 -0.21
C ASP A 163 11.59 5.50 0.72
N GLY A 164 11.56 4.23 0.35
CA GLY A 164 10.88 3.17 1.09
C GLY A 164 11.29 3.08 2.55
N LYS A 165 12.55 3.39 2.89
CA LYS A 165 13.04 3.43 4.27
C LYS A 165 12.33 4.48 5.12
N TYR A 166 12.08 5.67 4.56
CA TYR A 166 11.34 6.71 5.26
C TYR A 166 9.87 6.36 5.40
N LYS A 167 9.26 5.73 4.38
CA LYS A 167 7.89 5.23 4.49
C LYS A 167 7.77 4.19 5.61
N GLN A 168 8.70 3.22 5.67
CA GLN A 168 8.76 2.23 6.75
C GLN A 168 8.93 2.89 8.13
N LEU A 169 9.77 3.91 8.25
CA LEU A 169 9.97 4.65 9.50
C LEU A 169 8.66 5.33 9.95
N LEU A 170 7.92 5.94 9.03
CA LEU A 170 6.66 6.62 9.34
C LEU A 170 5.59 5.62 9.81
N ILE A 171 5.39 4.52 9.06
CA ILE A 171 4.37 3.54 9.41
C ILE A 171 4.71 2.70 10.64
N HIS A 172 5.98 2.68 11.05
CA HIS A 172 6.43 1.99 12.28
C HIS A 172 6.03 2.74 13.57
N GLN A 173 5.57 3.97 13.47
CA GLN A 173 5.13 4.76 14.62
C GLN A 173 3.77 4.27 15.15
N GLU A 174 3.50 4.46 16.44
CA GLU A 174 2.24 4.04 17.08
C GLU A 174 1.02 4.86 16.67
N ASN A 175 1.23 6.04 16.08
CA ASN A 175 0.17 6.96 15.67
C ASN A 175 0.64 7.88 14.53
N PRO A 176 -0.26 8.60 13.85
CA PRO A 176 0.09 9.41 12.68
C PRO A 176 0.78 10.74 12.97
N LYS A 177 1.04 11.12 14.23
CA LYS A 177 1.57 12.46 14.57
C LYS A 177 2.89 12.80 13.89
N LEU A 178 3.82 11.84 13.78
CA LEU A 178 5.09 12.05 13.08
C LEU A 178 4.84 12.24 11.57
N ALA A 179 3.98 11.42 10.98
CA ALA A 179 3.61 11.53 9.58
C ALA A 179 2.93 12.88 9.28
N ILE A 180 2.01 13.33 10.13
CA ILE A 180 1.37 14.65 10.00
C ILE A 180 2.43 15.76 9.94
N ARG A 181 3.35 15.80 10.91
CA ARG A 181 4.41 16.83 10.96
C ARG A 181 5.34 16.77 9.76
N PHE A 182 5.74 15.58 9.37
CA PHE A 182 6.59 15.37 8.21
C PHE A 182 5.90 15.85 6.91
N LEU A 183 4.66 15.41 6.68
CA LEU A 183 3.89 15.76 5.49
C LEU A 183 3.54 17.25 5.43
N MET A 184 3.19 17.86 6.56
CA MET A 184 2.96 19.30 6.65
C MET A 184 4.20 20.09 6.19
N LYS A 185 5.37 19.71 6.70
CA LYS A 185 6.62 20.36 6.29
C LYS A 185 6.92 20.13 4.81
N LEU A 186 6.79 18.88 4.35
CA LEU A 186 7.09 18.50 2.96
C LEU A 186 6.19 19.23 1.96
N LEU A 187 4.88 19.31 2.21
CA LEU A 187 3.92 19.91 1.28
C LEU A 187 3.85 21.45 1.38
N GLN A 188 4.35 22.06 2.47
CA GLN A 188 4.48 23.50 2.60
C GLN A 188 5.78 24.05 2.00
N ASP A 189 6.81 23.24 1.93
CA ASP A 189 8.08 23.60 1.27
C ASP A 189 7.88 23.61 -0.25
N LYS A 190 7.65 24.81 -0.82
CA LYS A 190 7.34 25.03 -2.24
C LYS A 190 8.43 24.56 -3.23
N ASN A 191 9.57 24.09 -2.74
CA ASN A 191 10.72 23.65 -3.54
C ASN A 191 10.73 22.15 -3.87
N LEU A 192 9.73 21.36 -3.41
CA LEU A 192 9.74 19.89 -3.54
C LEU A 192 8.65 19.32 -4.45
N ILE A 193 7.83 20.19 -5.06
CA ILE A 193 6.73 19.75 -5.94
C ILE A 193 6.88 20.45 -7.31
N TYR A 194 7.99 20.20 -8.00
CA TYR A 194 8.15 20.39 -9.44
C TYR A 194 9.15 19.38 -10.00
#